data_42e48849f334b7c91964787e3f4ae4e3
#
_entry.id   42e48849f334b7c91964787e3f4ae4e3
#
_cell.length_a   1.000
_cell.length_b   1.000
_cell.length_c   1.000
_cell.angle_alpha   90.00
_cell.angle_beta   90.00
_cell.angle_gamma   90.00
#
_symmetry.space_group_name_H-M   'P 1'
#
loop_
_entity.id
_entity.type
_entity.pdbx_description
1 polymer ?
#
loop_
_entity_poly.entity_id
_entity_poly.type
_entity_poly.pdbx_seq_one_letter_code
_entity_poly.pdbx_strand_id
1 'polypeptide(L)' 'MTTLCATGKSSLDEVTPMYLWSYGNYRYEIEVKKNRFFTSNEVFESSYEDALNKFENMVDKAVLV' A
#
# COMPACT_ATOMS: atom_id res chain seq x y z
N MET A 1 -6.60 15.02 2.80
CA MET A 1 -5.48 15.03 1.82
C MET A 1 -4.83 13.65 1.80
N THR A 2 -4.57 13.14 0.61
CA THR A 2 -3.99 11.80 0.45
C THR A 2 -2.46 11.91 0.41
N THR A 3 -1.79 11.14 1.24
CA THR A 3 -0.33 11.16 1.34
C THR A 3 0.23 9.77 1.07
N LEU A 4 1.22 9.69 0.20
CA LEU A 4 1.91 8.42 -0.05
C LEU A 4 2.85 8.13 1.13
N CYS A 5 2.70 6.95 1.72
CA CYS A 5 3.48 6.55 2.89
C CYS A 5 4.60 5.57 2.55
N ALA A 6 4.33 4.64 1.63
CA ALA A 6 5.30 3.62 1.28
C ALA A 6 5.00 3.05 -0.09
N THR A 7 6.02 2.50 -0.72
CA THR A 7 5.90 1.82 -2.01
C THR A 7 6.58 0.46 -1.94
N GLY A 8 6.24 -0.41 -2.87
CA GLY A 8 6.88 -1.71 -2.95
C GLY A 8 6.35 -2.49 -4.14
N LYS A 9 6.79 -3.73 -4.26
CA LYS A 9 6.29 -4.64 -5.28
C LYS A 9 5.69 -5.85 -4.60
N SER A 10 4.61 -6.37 -5.16
CA SER A 10 3.91 -7.52 -4.59
C SER A 10 4.87 -8.69 -4.36
N SER A 11 4.78 -9.30 -3.19
CA SER A 11 5.58 -10.49 -2.89
C SER A 11 5.13 -11.71 -3.69
N LEU A 12 3.96 -11.64 -4.33
CA LEU A 12 3.45 -12.76 -5.11
C LEU A 12 4.14 -12.90 -6.46
N ASP A 13 4.45 -11.80 -7.12
CA ASP A 13 5.06 -11.84 -8.46
C ASP A 13 6.34 -11.01 -8.57
N GLU A 14 6.66 -10.23 -7.56
CA GLU A 14 7.85 -9.38 -7.47
C GLU A 14 7.94 -8.30 -8.55
N VAL A 15 6.85 -8.03 -9.25
CA VAL A 15 6.81 -7.01 -10.31
C VAL A 15 5.65 -6.03 -10.18
N THR A 16 4.51 -6.45 -9.63
CA THR A 16 3.32 -5.58 -9.53
C THR A 16 3.55 -4.46 -8.52
N PRO A 17 3.50 -3.18 -8.94
CA PRO A 17 3.68 -2.08 -8.01
C PRO A 17 2.54 -1.99 -7.00
N MET A 18 2.90 -1.67 -5.76
CA MET A 18 1.94 -1.46 -4.68
C MET A 18 2.27 -0.19 -3.93
N TYR A 19 1.24 0.46 -3.42
CA TYR A 19 1.36 1.74 -2.74
C TYR A 19 0.52 1.76 -1.47
N LEU A 20 1.07 2.33 -0.40
CA LEU A 20 0.32 2.58 0.83
C LEU A 20 0.04 4.07 0.92
N TRP A 21 -1.24 4.43 0.95
CA TRP A 21 -1.70 5.81 1.03
C TRP A 21 -2.37 6.08 2.37
N SER A 22 -2.20 7.29 2.88
CA SER A 22 -2.90 7.77 4.07
C SER A 22 -3.91 8.84 3.68
N TYR A 23 -5.15 8.71 4.18
CA TYR A 23 -6.18 9.73 4.04
C TYR A 23 -6.29 10.61 5.29
N GLY A 24 -5.50 10.32 6.33
CA GLY A 24 -5.66 10.96 7.62
C GLY A 24 -6.75 10.26 8.44
N ASN A 25 -6.87 10.64 9.72
CA ASN A 25 -7.90 10.09 10.62
C ASN A 25 -7.89 8.56 10.68
N TYR A 26 -6.70 7.96 10.73
CA TYR A 26 -6.55 6.51 10.84
C TYR A 26 -7.14 5.74 9.67
N ARG A 27 -7.25 6.37 8.51
CA ARG A 27 -7.73 5.72 7.28
C ARG A 27 -6.61 5.58 6.28
N TYR A 28 -6.45 4.35 5.76
CA TYR A 28 -5.38 4.00 4.82
C TYR A 28 -5.94 3.24 3.63
N GLU A 29 -5.16 3.26 2.57
CA GLU A 29 -5.50 2.52 1.36
C GLU A 29 -4.26 1.80 0.86
N ILE A 30 -4.40 0.51 0.52
CA ILE A 30 -3.37 -0.23 -0.21
C ILE A 30 -3.84 -0.34 -1.65
N GLU A 31 -3.04 0.21 -2.56
CA GLU A 31 -3.32 0.19 -3.98
C GLU A 31 -2.40 -0.81 -4.66
N VAL A 32 -2.97 -1.70 -5.48
CA VAL A 32 -2.22 -2.69 -6.25
C VAL A 32 -2.46 -2.40 -7.73
N LYS A 33 -1.43 -1.96 -8.43
CA LYS A 33 -1.54 -1.63 -9.86
C LYS A 33 -1.21 -2.85 -10.69
N LYS A 34 -2.22 -3.64 -11.04
CA LYS A 34 -2.04 -4.88 -11.80
C LYS A 34 -1.61 -4.62 -13.23
N ASN A 35 -2.17 -3.57 -13.85
CA ASN A 35 -1.74 -3.10 -15.17
C ASN A 35 -2.32 -1.71 -15.41
N ARG A 36 -2.13 -1.16 -16.62
CA ARG A 36 -2.59 0.20 -16.93
C ARG A 36 -4.11 0.37 -16.86
N PHE A 37 -4.86 -0.73 -16.90
CA PHE A 37 -6.32 -0.70 -16.91
C PHE A 37 -6.95 -1.17 -15.59
N PHE A 38 -6.22 -1.92 -14.77
CA PHE A 38 -6.77 -2.51 -13.56
C PHE A 38 -5.96 -2.13 -12.34
N THR A 39 -6.66 -1.58 -11.35
CA THR A 39 -6.11 -1.27 -10.05
C THR A 39 -7.04 -1.89 -9.01
N SER A 40 -6.46 -2.56 -8.04
CA SER A 40 -7.20 -3.11 -6.91
C SER A 40 -6.88 -2.26 -5.69
N ASN A 41 -7.90 -1.83 -4.96
CA ASN A 41 -7.73 -0.95 -3.81
C ASN A 41 -8.44 -1.54 -2.60
N GLU A 42 -7.77 -1.48 -1.46
CA GLU A 42 -8.36 -1.86 -0.19
C GLU A 42 -8.24 -0.68 0.78
N VAL A 43 -9.38 -0.18 1.27
CA VAL A 43 -9.42 0.92 2.25
C VAL A 43 -9.74 0.32 3.62
N PHE A 44 -8.99 0.73 4.64
CA PHE A 44 -9.17 0.20 5.98
C PHE A 44 -8.82 1.25 7.03
N GLU A 45 -9.27 1.03 8.28
CA GLU A 45 -8.93 1.88 9.41
C GLU A 45 -7.87 1.20 10.26
N SER A 46 -6.85 1.96 10.68
CA SER A 46 -5.69 1.41 11.35
C SER A 46 -4.81 2.52 11.89
N SER A 47 -3.94 2.20 12.84
CA SER A 47 -2.82 3.09 13.18
C SER A 47 -1.81 3.05 12.04
N TYR A 48 -0.92 4.04 12.00
CA TYR A 48 0.15 4.04 10.98
C TYR A 48 1.03 2.80 11.09
N GLU A 49 1.38 2.43 12.32
CA GLU A 49 2.26 1.26 12.54
C GLU A 49 1.62 -0.02 12.02
N ASP A 50 0.33 -0.24 12.34
CA ASP A 50 -0.36 -1.44 11.88
C ASP A 50 -0.58 -1.44 10.38
N ALA A 51 -0.86 -0.28 9.79
CA ALA A 51 -1.02 -0.15 8.34
C ALA A 51 0.30 -0.47 7.64
N LEU A 52 1.41 0.05 8.17
CA LEU A 52 2.73 -0.21 7.60
C LEU A 52 3.09 -1.69 7.72
N ASN A 53 2.82 -2.31 8.87
CA ASN A 53 3.06 -3.75 9.06
C ASN A 53 2.25 -4.58 8.07
N LYS A 54 0.98 -4.23 7.88
CA LYS A 54 0.14 -4.91 6.90
C LYS A 54 0.73 -4.80 5.50
N PHE A 55 1.14 -3.60 5.11
CA PHE A 55 1.74 -3.37 3.80
C PHE A 55 3.04 -4.15 3.63
N GLU A 56 3.91 -4.12 4.66
CA GLU A 56 5.19 -4.81 4.62
C GLU A 56 5.05 -6.32 4.44
N ASN A 57 3.94 -6.89 4.93
CA ASN A 57 3.67 -8.32 4.75
C ASN A 57 3.18 -8.66 3.35
N MET A 58 2.82 -7.66 2.54
CA MET A 58 2.29 -7.86 1.20
C MET A 58 3.31 -7.58 0.10
N VAL A 59 4.43 -6.94 0.44
CA VAL A 59 5.45 -6.57 -0.54
C VAL A 59 6.78 -7.21 -0.16
N ASP A 60 7.67 -7.36 -1.17
CA ASP A 60 9.00 -7.91 -0.95
C ASP A 60 9.82 -7.00 -0.06
N LYS A 61 9.83 -5.72 -0.40
CA LYS A 61 10.60 -4.72 0.34
C LYS A 61 9.86 -3.40 0.27
N ALA A 62 9.40 -2.93 1.42
CA ALA A 62 8.73 -1.64 1.51
C ALA A 62 9.77 -0.53 1.54
N VAL A 63 9.54 0.50 0.72
CA VAL A 63 10.35 1.71 0.71
C VAL A 63 9.50 2.83 1.29
N LEU A 64 9.92 3.38 2.40
CA LEU A 64 9.19 4.47 3.04
C LEU A 64 9.44 5.78 2.28
N VAL A 65 8.39 6.55 2.15
CA VAL A 65 8.44 7.83 1.46
C VAL A 65 8.69 8.96 2.45
#